data_a8f3c0c3a8197f22fa122cf656ef6fc3
#
_entry.id   a8f3c0c3a8197f22fa122cf656ef6fc3
#
_cell.length_a   1.000
_cell.length_b   1.000
_cell.length_c   1.000
_cell.angle_alpha   90.00
_cell.angle_beta   90.00
_cell.angle_gamma   90.00
#
_symmetry.space_group_name_H-M   'P 1'
#
loop_
_entity.id
_entity.type
_entity.pdbx_description
1 polymer ?
#
loop_
_entity_poly.entity_id
_entity_poly.type
_entity_poly.pdbx_seq_one_letter_code
_entity_poly.pdbx_strand_id
1 'polypeptide(L)'
;STQGYSSAASDVYKRQVLDAYNKKNETNYKMPPKEYISFPESVTIEAGSVSADPVNVDIKSFEAEGGAQYAIPISIKNVEGGIEKSESSSSFLLVLVKPLKQAVPKLTWYNGMHAAPEGAWGLALPNYTLEWWSKVTSKSGNGGYTKNNQAIINSGGSGTELYIRFGDLIYSENGSYKNNFLQVKTMGSQFDTGDPTKGKGLEAQKWYHFAVSYDAASGTTLLYQNGTVVASLSSSIGQPMNIDQFQMISSGEEYFPDFCEMCQVRFWKVTRTVNQIKKSMYTEVDYTDKNLLLYLPMNEGEGATILHDVTGNGHDVEIGNSNPVSYTHLTLP
;
A
#
# COMPACT_ATOMS: atom_id res chain seq x y z
N SER A 1 31.85 38.69 12.53
CA SER A 1 31.42 38.82 11.14
C SER A 1 30.50 37.67 10.79
N THR A 2 29.20 37.93 10.82
CA THR A 2 28.12 37.03 10.39
C THR A 2 28.22 36.82 8.88
N GLN A 3 28.69 35.67 8.45
CA GLN A 3 28.54 35.25 7.06
C GLN A 3 27.12 34.76 6.86
N GLY A 4 26.27 35.56 6.23
CA GLY A 4 24.95 35.16 5.78
C GLY A 4 25.08 34.12 4.66
N TYR A 5 24.79 32.86 4.97
CA TYR A 5 24.59 31.85 3.93
C TYR A 5 23.26 32.13 3.21
N SER A 6 23.30 32.19 1.88
CA SER A 6 22.11 32.45 1.07
C SER A 6 21.09 31.36 1.27
N SER A 7 19.79 31.68 1.20
CA SER A 7 18.68 30.75 1.30
C SER A 7 18.81 29.56 0.31
N ALA A 8 19.39 29.78 -0.86
CA ALA A 8 19.63 28.75 -1.87
C ALA A 8 20.59 27.64 -1.40
N ALA A 9 21.69 27.96 -0.73
CA ALA A 9 22.62 26.95 -0.20
C ALA A 9 21.96 26.08 0.91
N SER A 10 21.05 26.68 1.69
CA SER A 10 20.27 25.95 2.69
C SER A 10 19.30 24.95 2.05
N ASP A 11 18.65 25.33 0.96
CA ASP A 11 17.66 24.46 0.30
C ASP A 11 18.34 23.29 -0.44
N VAL A 12 19.50 23.51 -1.05
CA VAL A 12 20.32 22.44 -1.66
C VAL A 12 20.75 21.42 -0.60
N TYR A 13 21.22 21.87 0.56
CA TYR A 13 21.60 20.97 1.65
C TYR A 13 20.42 20.15 2.18
N LYS A 14 19.26 20.76 2.36
CA LYS A 14 18.04 20.06 2.78
C LYS A 14 17.63 18.97 1.79
N ARG A 15 17.71 19.27 0.48
CA ARG A 15 17.45 18.27 -0.57
C ARG A 15 18.44 17.10 -0.49
N GLN A 16 19.73 17.37 -0.35
CA GLN A 16 20.74 16.32 -0.23
C GLN A 16 20.49 15.40 0.97
N VAL A 17 20.07 15.95 2.12
CA VAL A 17 19.71 15.17 3.31
C VAL A 17 18.50 14.30 3.03
N LEU A 18 17.47 14.85 2.38
CA LEU A 18 16.27 14.11 2.02
C LEU A 18 16.56 13.00 0.99
N ASP A 19 17.35 13.29 -0.03
CA ASP A 19 17.75 12.32 -1.06
C ASP A 19 18.55 11.15 -0.46
N ALA A 20 19.48 11.46 0.45
CA ALA A 20 20.25 10.45 1.18
C ALA A 20 19.34 9.57 2.06
N TYR A 21 18.36 10.19 2.74
CA TYR A 21 17.37 9.47 3.52
C TYR A 21 16.51 8.58 2.63
N ASN A 22 15.99 9.10 1.52
CA ASN A 22 15.17 8.35 0.56
C ASN A 22 15.91 7.13 0.03
N LYS A 23 17.17 7.32 -0.38
CA LYS A 23 18.02 6.22 -0.86
C LYS A 23 18.23 5.14 0.21
N LYS A 24 18.56 5.55 1.44
CA LYS A 24 18.84 4.62 2.55
C LYS A 24 17.60 3.85 2.99
N ASN A 25 16.43 4.49 2.94
CA ASN A 25 15.17 3.98 3.50
C ASN A 25 14.19 3.52 2.42
N GLU A 26 14.59 3.57 1.14
CA GLU A 26 13.74 3.17 0.01
C GLU A 26 12.40 3.93 -0.01
N THR A 27 12.48 5.25 0.17
CA THR A 27 11.33 6.17 0.17
C THR A 27 11.46 7.19 -0.95
N ASN A 28 10.34 7.87 -1.28
CA ASN A 28 10.27 8.90 -2.33
C ASN A 28 9.68 10.20 -1.78
N TYR A 29 10.05 10.58 -0.55
CA TYR A 29 9.56 11.83 0.02
C TYR A 29 10.03 13.03 -0.79
N LYS A 30 9.09 13.98 -0.99
CA LYS A 30 9.36 15.29 -1.60
C LYS A 30 9.47 16.37 -0.52
N MET A 31 10.21 17.43 -0.82
CA MET A 31 10.16 18.63 0.02
C MET A 31 8.81 19.33 -0.22
N PRO A 32 8.08 19.70 0.84
CA PRO A 32 6.91 20.56 0.65
C PRO A 32 7.31 21.95 0.14
N PRO A 33 6.41 22.68 -0.55
CA PRO A 33 6.68 24.03 -1.01
C PRO A 33 7.04 24.95 0.18
N LYS A 34 8.05 25.78 0.00
CA LYS A 34 8.68 26.57 1.07
C LYS A 34 7.72 27.52 1.77
N GLU A 35 6.74 28.05 1.05
CA GLU A 35 5.73 28.97 1.54
C GLU A 35 4.74 28.38 2.55
N TYR A 36 4.69 27.06 2.65
CA TYR A 36 3.82 26.35 3.60
C TYR A 36 4.51 25.95 4.90
N ILE A 37 5.82 26.23 5.03
CA ILE A 37 6.59 25.83 6.19
C ILE A 37 7.31 27.05 6.78
N SER A 38 7.22 27.22 8.08
CA SER A 38 8.05 28.16 8.82
C SER A 38 8.52 27.58 10.15
N PHE A 39 9.76 27.89 10.50
CA PHE A 39 10.35 27.60 11.80
C PHE A 39 11.49 28.59 12.07
N PRO A 40 11.87 28.82 13.35
CA PRO A 40 12.94 29.72 13.70
C PRO A 40 14.29 29.35 13.06
N GLU A 41 15.05 30.34 12.65
CA GLU A 41 16.39 30.13 12.08
C GLU A 41 17.44 29.77 13.12
N SER A 42 17.20 30.14 14.39
CA SER A 42 18.09 29.87 15.52
C SER A 42 17.30 29.69 16.81
N VAL A 43 17.89 28.98 17.76
CA VAL A 43 17.40 28.83 19.13
C VAL A 43 18.53 29.08 20.09
N THR A 44 18.23 29.64 21.27
CA THR A 44 19.20 29.92 22.31
C THR A 44 18.94 29.03 23.52
N ILE A 45 19.99 28.44 24.06
CA ILE A 45 19.97 27.80 25.37
C ILE A 45 20.51 28.83 26.35
N GLU A 46 19.68 29.29 27.27
CA GLU A 46 20.06 30.29 28.26
C GLU A 46 21.15 29.76 29.21
N ALA A 47 22.00 30.65 29.67
CA ALA A 47 23.06 30.29 30.62
C ALA A 47 22.49 29.63 31.89
N GLY A 48 22.97 28.42 32.17
CA GLY A 48 22.48 27.61 33.30
C GLY A 48 21.30 26.68 32.97
N SER A 49 20.76 26.74 31.75
CA SER A 49 19.74 25.80 31.23
C SER A 49 20.37 24.61 30.56
N VAL A 50 19.67 23.48 30.57
CA VAL A 50 20.09 22.23 29.87
C VAL A 50 19.39 22.02 28.55
N SER A 51 18.40 22.87 28.22
CA SER A 51 17.63 22.80 26.94
C SER A 51 17.18 24.19 26.52
N ALA A 52 16.94 24.36 25.25
CA ALA A 52 16.20 25.50 24.71
C ALA A 52 14.70 25.31 24.90
N ASP A 53 13.92 26.39 24.74
CA ASP A 53 12.48 26.28 24.59
C ASP A 53 12.11 25.43 23.35
N PRO A 54 10.92 24.78 23.38
CA PRO A 54 10.44 24.01 22.25
C PRO A 54 10.38 24.83 20.96
N VAL A 55 10.89 24.27 19.87
CA VAL A 55 10.84 24.90 18.55
C VAL A 55 9.54 24.54 17.86
N ASN A 56 8.74 25.55 17.52
CA ASN A 56 7.53 25.37 16.74
C ASN A 56 7.89 25.28 15.26
N VAL A 57 7.36 24.27 14.58
CA VAL A 57 7.37 24.12 13.13
C VAL A 57 5.93 24.35 12.65
N ASP A 58 5.68 25.49 12.03
CA ASP A 58 4.37 25.82 11.52
C ASP A 58 4.23 25.29 10.08
N ILE A 59 3.18 24.49 9.86
CA ILE A 59 2.88 23.88 8.57
C ILE A 59 1.47 24.31 8.16
N LYS A 60 1.39 25.07 7.07
CA LYS A 60 0.11 25.45 6.47
C LYS A 60 -0.41 24.28 5.62
N SER A 61 -1.73 24.15 5.55
CA SER A 61 -2.37 23.16 4.68
C SER A 61 -2.04 23.42 3.21
N PHE A 62 -1.72 22.37 2.47
CA PHE A 62 -1.53 22.38 1.02
C PHE A 62 -2.01 21.04 0.43
N GLU A 63 -2.32 21.02 -0.84
CA GLU A 63 -2.70 19.79 -1.53
C GLU A 63 -1.47 19.04 -2.02
N ALA A 64 -1.45 17.73 -1.77
CA ALA A 64 -0.39 16.87 -2.26
C ALA A 64 -0.57 16.59 -3.76
N GLU A 65 0.47 16.83 -4.54
CA GLU A 65 0.47 16.52 -5.97
C GLU A 65 0.58 15.00 -6.17
N GLY A 66 -0.35 14.43 -6.93
CA GLY A 66 -0.27 13.05 -7.35
C GLY A 66 -0.17 12.02 -6.22
N GLY A 67 -0.73 12.30 -5.02
CA GLY A 67 -0.55 11.43 -3.86
C GLY A 67 0.87 11.43 -3.28
N ALA A 68 1.72 12.41 -3.66
CA ALA A 68 3.08 12.52 -3.17
C ALA A 68 3.14 12.64 -1.65
N GLN A 69 4.13 11.98 -1.06
CA GLN A 69 4.42 12.07 0.37
C GLN A 69 5.50 13.12 0.61
N TYR A 70 5.38 13.87 1.68
CA TYR A 70 6.29 14.97 1.98
C TYR A 70 7.03 14.76 3.29
N ALA A 71 8.27 15.24 3.33
CA ALA A 71 9.06 15.26 4.55
C ALA A 71 9.97 16.49 4.62
N ILE A 72 10.17 16.99 5.85
CA ILE A 72 10.97 18.17 6.14
C ILE A 72 12.22 17.72 6.89
N PRO A 73 13.40 17.74 6.27
CA PRO A 73 14.64 17.52 6.99
C PRO A 73 14.96 18.76 7.85
N ILE A 74 15.14 18.54 9.13
CA ILE A 74 15.53 19.57 10.10
C ILE A 74 16.89 19.19 10.66
N SER A 75 17.85 20.13 10.62
CA SER A 75 19.22 19.87 11.05
C SER A 75 19.79 21.07 11.82
N ILE A 76 20.56 20.79 12.84
CA ILE A 76 21.42 21.79 13.51
C ILE A 76 22.64 21.99 12.61
N LYS A 77 22.80 23.20 12.06
CA LYS A 77 23.94 23.54 11.22
C LYS A 77 25.17 23.87 12.04
N ASN A 78 25.05 24.90 12.86
CA ASN A 78 26.12 25.45 13.66
C ASN A 78 25.72 25.50 15.13
N VAL A 79 26.70 25.31 15.99
CA VAL A 79 26.57 25.53 17.42
C VAL A 79 27.63 26.57 17.79
N GLU A 80 27.21 27.62 18.53
CA GLU A 80 28.08 28.64 19.06
C GLU A 80 28.21 28.47 20.58
N GLY A 81 29.22 29.03 21.20
CA GLY A 81 29.37 28.99 22.66
C GLY A 81 30.29 27.88 23.19
N GLY A 82 31.13 27.29 22.32
CA GLY A 82 32.16 26.33 22.77
C GLY A 82 31.66 24.92 23.06
N ILE A 83 30.46 24.58 22.58
CA ILE A 83 29.86 23.25 22.68
C ILE A 83 30.00 22.53 21.34
N GLU A 84 30.37 21.25 21.37
CA GLU A 84 30.45 20.43 20.15
C GLU A 84 29.09 19.92 19.72
N LYS A 85 28.84 19.93 18.41
CA LYS A 85 27.65 19.36 17.81
C LYS A 85 27.74 17.83 17.77
N SER A 86 26.73 17.14 18.27
CA SER A 86 26.61 15.69 18.10
C SER A 86 26.15 15.36 16.69
N GLU A 87 27.00 14.77 15.86
CA GLU A 87 26.66 14.41 14.48
C GLU A 87 25.54 13.37 14.41
N SER A 88 25.48 12.45 15.34
CA SER A 88 24.45 11.39 15.37
C SER A 88 23.04 11.87 15.76
N SER A 89 22.94 13.04 16.41
CA SER A 89 21.68 13.58 16.96
C SER A 89 21.34 14.98 16.44
N SER A 90 22.05 15.44 15.41
CA SER A 90 21.90 16.81 14.88
C SER A 90 20.92 16.94 13.73
N SER A 91 20.29 15.85 13.32
CA SER A 91 19.33 15.86 12.21
C SER A 91 18.17 14.91 12.49
N PHE A 92 16.98 15.32 12.10
CA PHE A 92 15.80 14.45 12.08
C PHE A 92 14.92 14.79 10.86
N LEU A 93 14.04 13.87 10.51
CA LEU A 93 13.11 14.01 9.41
C LEU A 93 11.70 14.09 9.97
N LEU A 94 11.00 15.19 9.73
CA LEU A 94 9.58 15.34 10.03
C LEU A 94 8.78 14.86 8.81
N VAL A 95 8.18 13.69 8.89
CA VAL A 95 7.34 13.14 7.82
C VAL A 95 5.92 13.66 7.98
N LEU A 96 5.39 14.26 6.90
CA LEU A 96 4.02 14.75 6.85
C LEU A 96 3.11 13.61 6.40
N VAL A 97 2.32 13.08 7.31
CA VAL A 97 1.41 11.97 7.04
C VAL A 97 -0.02 12.49 7.06
N LYS A 98 -0.74 12.29 5.96
CA LYS A 98 -2.20 12.44 5.93
C LYS A 98 -2.79 11.06 6.21
N PRO A 99 -3.47 10.84 7.32
CA PRO A 99 -4.12 9.56 7.58
C PRO A 99 -5.10 9.24 6.46
N LEU A 100 -5.09 7.99 5.99
CA LEU A 100 -6.01 7.54 4.96
C LEU A 100 -7.43 7.48 5.53
N LYS A 101 -8.26 8.42 5.09
CA LYS A 101 -9.70 8.48 5.40
C LYS A 101 -10.45 8.54 4.09
N GLN A 102 -11.24 7.54 3.79
CA GLN A 102 -11.97 7.49 2.54
C GLN A 102 -13.28 6.72 2.65
N ALA A 103 -14.17 6.94 1.70
CA ALA A 103 -15.24 6.02 1.39
C ALA A 103 -14.65 4.70 0.85
N VAL A 104 -15.26 3.58 1.15
CA VAL A 104 -14.81 2.26 0.71
C VAL A 104 -16.00 1.46 0.20
N PRO A 105 -15.93 0.89 -1.01
CA PRO A 105 -17.00 0.09 -1.57
C PRO A 105 -17.16 -1.23 -0.79
N LYS A 106 -18.39 -1.60 -0.59
CA LYS A 106 -18.79 -2.90 -0.08
C LYS A 106 -19.16 -3.81 -1.26
N LEU A 107 -18.25 -4.70 -1.59
CA LEU A 107 -18.33 -5.55 -2.78
C LEU A 107 -19.01 -6.88 -2.47
N THR A 108 -19.77 -7.37 -3.43
CA THR A 108 -20.40 -8.68 -3.44
C THR A 108 -20.20 -9.33 -4.80
N TRP A 109 -20.56 -10.57 -4.97
CA TRP A 109 -20.52 -11.20 -6.27
C TRP A 109 -21.40 -10.48 -7.32
N TYR A 110 -22.47 -9.81 -6.89
CA TYR A 110 -23.34 -9.01 -7.78
C TYR A 110 -22.63 -7.78 -8.38
N ASN A 111 -21.50 -7.40 -7.80
CA ASN A 111 -20.65 -6.30 -8.25
C ASN A 111 -19.35 -6.82 -8.88
N GLY A 112 -19.41 -7.97 -9.52
CA GLY A 112 -18.24 -8.51 -10.25
C GLY A 112 -17.63 -7.45 -11.15
N MET A 113 -16.32 -7.34 -11.17
CA MET A 113 -15.59 -6.24 -11.79
C MET A 113 -14.60 -6.74 -12.81
N HIS A 114 -14.53 -6.03 -13.92
CA HIS A 114 -13.57 -6.28 -14.98
C HIS A 114 -12.81 -4.99 -15.30
N ALA A 115 -11.50 -5.09 -15.48
CA ALA A 115 -10.73 -3.95 -15.94
C ALA A 115 -11.12 -3.61 -17.38
N ALA A 116 -11.32 -2.33 -17.64
CA ALA A 116 -11.45 -1.78 -18.97
C ALA A 116 -10.06 -1.34 -19.49
N PRO A 117 -9.79 -1.44 -20.81
CA PRO A 117 -10.62 -2.09 -21.80
C PRO A 117 -10.67 -3.62 -21.58
N GLU A 118 -11.79 -4.23 -21.90
CA GLU A 118 -11.90 -5.68 -21.92
C GLU A 118 -10.82 -6.28 -22.84
N GLY A 119 -10.19 -7.31 -22.36
CA GLY A 119 -9.19 -8.05 -23.12
C GLY A 119 -7.85 -8.16 -22.42
N ALA A 120 -6.94 -8.84 -23.05
CA ALA A 120 -5.62 -9.09 -22.53
C ALA A 120 -4.81 -7.79 -22.41
N TRP A 121 -4.26 -7.52 -21.25
CA TRP A 121 -3.29 -6.43 -21.08
C TRP A 121 -1.98 -6.71 -21.82
N GLY A 122 -1.73 -7.98 -22.19
CA GLY A 122 -0.60 -8.40 -23.01
C GLY A 122 0.76 -8.16 -22.36
N LEU A 123 0.80 -8.15 -21.04
CA LEU A 123 2.00 -7.85 -20.29
C LEU A 123 2.66 -9.12 -19.77
N ALA A 124 3.99 -9.22 -19.95
CA ALA A 124 4.82 -10.23 -19.32
C ALA A 124 5.72 -9.53 -18.29
N LEU A 125 5.40 -9.68 -17.00
CA LEU A 125 6.08 -8.99 -15.92
C LEU A 125 7.10 -9.91 -15.25
N PRO A 126 8.41 -9.61 -15.37
CA PRO A 126 9.44 -10.34 -14.61
C PRO A 126 9.37 -10.03 -13.11
N ASN A 127 8.83 -8.88 -12.76
CA ASN A 127 8.67 -8.45 -11.37
C ASN A 127 7.31 -7.80 -11.19
N TYR A 128 6.66 -8.06 -10.08
CA TYR A 128 5.47 -7.31 -9.69
C TYR A 128 5.28 -7.26 -8.17
N THR A 129 4.46 -6.32 -7.74
CA THR A 129 3.86 -6.30 -6.41
C THR A 129 2.40 -5.85 -6.55
N LEU A 130 1.48 -6.67 -6.06
CA LEU A 130 0.07 -6.34 -5.92
C LEU A 130 -0.24 -6.16 -4.45
N GLU A 131 -0.83 -5.04 -4.06
CA GLU A 131 -1.20 -4.72 -2.68
C GLU A 131 -2.60 -4.14 -2.58
N TRP A 132 -3.27 -4.40 -1.45
CA TRP A 132 -4.62 -3.90 -1.18
C TRP A 132 -4.96 -3.97 0.31
N TRP A 133 -5.97 -3.22 0.71
CA TRP A 133 -6.68 -3.42 1.97
C TRP A 133 -8.00 -4.15 1.74
N SER A 134 -8.33 -5.09 2.62
CA SER A 134 -9.64 -5.75 2.60
C SER A 134 -10.14 -6.12 3.99
N LYS A 135 -11.47 -6.17 4.10
CA LYS A 135 -12.22 -6.60 5.28
C LYS A 135 -13.41 -7.42 4.82
N VAL A 136 -13.62 -8.59 5.42
CA VAL A 136 -14.72 -9.49 5.08
C VAL A 136 -15.77 -9.52 6.21
N THR A 137 -17.01 -9.32 5.82
CA THR A 137 -18.18 -9.33 6.72
C THR A 137 -19.28 -10.18 6.11
N SER A 138 -19.93 -11.03 6.90
CA SER A 138 -21.07 -11.80 6.40
C SER A 138 -22.27 -10.90 6.06
N LYS A 139 -23.19 -11.40 5.22
CA LYS A 139 -24.44 -10.67 4.90
C LYS A 139 -25.30 -10.37 6.14
N SER A 140 -25.22 -11.20 7.17
CA SER A 140 -25.93 -10.97 8.44
C SER A 140 -25.32 -9.85 9.30
N GLY A 141 -24.13 -9.37 8.93
CA GLY A 141 -23.36 -8.40 9.73
C GLY A 141 -22.59 -9.02 10.89
N ASN A 142 -22.73 -10.32 11.14
CA ASN A 142 -22.04 -11.05 12.20
C ASN A 142 -21.09 -12.09 11.60
N GLY A 143 -19.80 -11.98 11.90
CA GLY A 143 -18.79 -12.88 11.35
C GLY A 143 -18.41 -12.53 9.90
N GLY A 144 -17.91 -13.50 9.17
CA GLY A 144 -17.46 -13.43 7.78
C GLY A 144 -16.73 -14.72 7.42
N TYR A 145 -16.20 -14.80 6.20
CA TYR A 145 -15.55 -16.01 5.66
C TYR A 145 -16.48 -17.24 5.71
N THR A 146 -17.74 -17.02 5.35
CA THR A 146 -18.81 -18.02 5.55
C THR A 146 -18.77 -19.16 4.53
N LYS A 147 -18.07 -18.95 3.42
CA LYS A 147 -17.93 -19.94 2.34
C LYS A 147 -16.47 -20.12 1.94
N ASN A 148 -16.24 -21.25 1.32
CA ASN A 148 -14.99 -21.59 0.68
C ASN A 148 -14.86 -20.92 -0.69
N ASN A 149 -13.62 -20.64 -1.14
CA ASN A 149 -13.28 -20.16 -2.48
C ASN A 149 -13.88 -18.79 -2.83
N GLN A 150 -13.83 -17.82 -1.90
CA GLN A 150 -14.26 -16.46 -2.16
C GLN A 150 -13.15 -15.69 -2.88
N ALA A 151 -13.17 -15.69 -4.22
CA ALA A 151 -12.16 -15.04 -5.05
C ALA A 151 -12.34 -13.53 -5.07
N ILE A 152 -11.29 -12.81 -4.68
CA ILE A 152 -11.29 -11.35 -4.60
C ILE A 152 -10.53 -10.68 -5.74
N ILE A 153 -9.45 -11.29 -6.23
CA ILE A 153 -8.65 -10.77 -7.34
C ILE A 153 -8.24 -11.94 -8.24
N ASN A 154 -8.37 -11.74 -9.54
CA ASN A 154 -7.91 -12.65 -10.58
C ASN A 154 -7.20 -11.87 -11.68
N SER A 155 -5.98 -12.23 -12.00
CA SER A 155 -5.17 -11.66 -13.06
C SER A 155 -4.20 -12.72 -13.60
N GLY A 156 -3.82 -12.60 -14.86
CA GLY A 156 -2.88 -13.51 -15.47
C GLY A 156 -3.52 -14.65 -16.25
N GLY A 157 -2.71 -15.26 -17.08
CA GLY A 157 -3.06 -16.35 -17.97
C GLY A 157 -2.72 -17.73 -17.42
N SER A 158 -3.11 -18.76 -18.16
CA SER A 158 -2.86 -20.15 -17.77
C SER A 158 -1.38 -20.42 -17.49
N GLY A 159 -1.11 -21.07 -16.37
CA GLY A 159 0.23 -21.43 -15.90
C GLY A 159 0.98 -20.33 -15.15
N THR A 160 0.57 -19.07 -15.29
CA THR A 160 1.14 -17.94 -14.55
C THR A 160 0.07 -17.12 -13.84
N GLU A 161 -1.14 -17.63 -13.76
CA GLU A 161 -2.29 -16.98 -13.14
C GLU A 161 -1.96 -16.41 -11.76
N LEU A 162 -2.57 -15.28 -11.44
CA LEU A 162 -2.65 -14.76 -10.09
C LEU A 162 -4.10 -14.81 -9.65
N TYR A 163 -4.45 -15.81 -8.85
CA TYR A 163 -5.79 -16.03 -8.34
C TYR A 163 -5.77 -15.97 -6.82
N ILE A 164 -6.42 -14.95 -6.27
CA ILE A 164 -6.42 -14.65 -4.85
C ILE A 164 -7.81 -14.83 -4.29
N ARG A 165 -7.93 -15.67 -3.25
CA ARG A 165 -9.21 -16.03 -2.65
C ARG A 165 -9.10 -16.23 -1.15
N PHE A 166 -10.22 -16.15 -0.46
CA PHE A 166 -10.35 -16.66 0.90
C PHE A 166 -10.87 -18.08 0.88
N GLY A 167 -10.31 -18.90 1.76
CA GLY A 167 -10.67 -20.31 1.89
C GLY A 167 -9.84 -21.26 1.01
N ASP A 168 -10.42 -22.41 0.73
CA ASP A 168 -9.81 -23.53 -0.03
C ASP A 168 -8.62 -24.21 0.66
N LEU A 169 -8.52 -24.07 1.97
CA LEU A 169 -7.57 -24.78 2.80
C LEU A 169 -8.25 -25.99 3.43
N ILE A 170 -7.68 -27.16 3.20
CA ILE A 170 -8.17 -28.40 3.81
C ILE A 170 -7.47 -28.57 5.15
N TYR A 171 -8.26 -28.61 6.22
CA TYR A 171 -7.77 -28.97 7.53
C TYR A 171 -7.67 -30.49 7.66
N SER A 172 -6.45 -31.03 7.85
CA SER A 172 -6.17 -32.46 7.71
C SER A 172 -6.79 -33.37 8.77
N GLU A 173 -7.19 -32.85 9.94
CA GLU A 173 -7.67 -33.71 11.03
C GLU A 173 -9.11 -34.24 10.85
N ASN A 174 -9.95 -33.53 10.10
CA ASN A 174 -11.35 -33.92 9.90
C ASN A 174 -11.93 -33.62 8.51
N GLY A 175 -11.05 -33.25 7.56
CA GLY A 175 -11.47 -32.92 6.18
C GLY A 175 -12.29 -31.63 6.05
N SER A 176 -12.38 -30.80 7.08
CA SER A 176 -13.11 -29.54 7.00
C SER A 176 -12.26 -28.44 6.36
N TYR A 177 -12.91 -27.59 5.56
CA TYR A 177 -12.27 -26.40 4.99
C TYR A 177 -12.13 -25.30 6.04
N LYS A 178 -11.02 -24.56 5.95
CA LYS A 178 -10.80 -23.31 6.66
C LYS A 178 -10.97 -22.15 5.69
N ASN A 179 -12.02 -21.35 5.92
CA ASN A 179 -12.41 -20.29 5.00
C ASN A 179 -11.75 -18.94 5.30
N ASN A 180 -11.18 -18.80 6.50
CA ASN A 180 -10.61 -17.54 7.00
C ASN A 180 -9.08 -17.46 6.86
N PHE A 181 -8.56 -17.94 5.74
CA PHE A 181 -7.18 -17.75 5.29
C PHE A 181 -7.20 -17.20 3.88
N LEU A 182 -6.23 -16.34 3.57
CA LEU A 182 -6.01 -15.89 2.20
C LEU A 182 -5.12 -16.89 1.49
N GLN A 183 -5.56 -17.38 0.35
CA GLN A 183 -4.78 -18.24 -0.54
C GLN A 183 -4.42 -17.48 -1.81
N VAL A 184 -3.19 -17.62 -2.25
CA VAL A 184 -2.68 -17.16 -3.53
C VAL A 184 -2.31 -18.34 -4.38
N LYS A 185 -2.97 -18.47 -5.53
CA LYS A 185 -2.62 -19.42 -6.57
C LYS A 185 -1.88 -18.67 -7.68
N THR A 186 -0.65 -19.08 -7.97
CA THR A 186 0.21 -18.46 -8.97
C THR A 186 1.32 -19.41 -9.41
N MET A 187 1.88 -19.20 -10.59
CA MET A 187 3.00 -19.97 -11.13
C MET A 187 2.81 -21.50 -11.05
N GLY A 188 1.59 -21.98 -11.29
CA GLY A 188 1.23 -23.39 -11.26
C GLY A 188 1.17 -24.03 -9.87
N SER A 189 1.21 -23.23 -8.81
CA SER A 189 1.15 -23.68 -7.41
C SER A 189 0.30 -22.74 -6.56
N GLN A 190 0.27 -22.97 -5.24
CA GLN A 190 -0.52 -22.16 -4.31
C GLN A 190 0.13 -22.13 -2.92
N PHE A 191 -0.14 -21.05 -2.16
CA PHE A 191 0.32 -20.85 -0.80
C PHE A 191 -0.62 -19.89 -0.04
N ASP A 192 -0.51 -19.82 1.29
CA ASP A 192 -1.57 -19.27 2.14
C ASP A 192 -0.99 -18.38 3.25
N THR A 193 -1.85 -17.58 3.90
CA THR A 193 -1.45 -16.69 5.02
C THR A 193 -1.06 -17.42 6.31
N GLY A 194 -1.08 -18.73 6.35
CA GLY A 194 -0.61 -19.48 7.49
C GLY A 194 -1.01 -20.95 7.47
N ASP A 195 -0.47 -21.69 8.41
CA ASP A 195 -0.79 -23.09 8.63
C ASP A 195 -2.11 -23.20 9.43
N PRO A 196 -3.18 -23.72 8.85
CA PRO A 196 -4.48 -23.81 9.53
C PRO A 196 -4.46 -24.75 10.75
N THR A 197 -3.39 -25.56 10.90
CA THR A 197 -3.21 -26.44 12.08
C THR A 197 -2.55 -25.71 13.26
N LYS A 198 -1.81 -24.64 13.00
CA LYS A 198 -1.00 -23.91 13.98
C LYS A 198 -1.36 -22.44 14.13
N GLY A 199 -2.04 -21.88 13.12
CA GLY A 199 -2.33 -20.47 13.02
C GLY A 199 -3.74 -20.09 13.40
N LYS A 200 -3.88 -18.92 14.00
CA LYS A 200 -5.17 -18.24 14.12
C LYS A 200 -5.48 -17.63 12.76
N GLY A 201 -6.57 -18.05 12.12
CA GLY A 201 -7.02 -17.48 10.86
C GLY A 201 -7.39 -16.00 10.98
N LEU A 202 -7.69 -15.39 9.84
CA LEU A 202 -8.15 -14.00 9.76
C LEU A 202 -9.45 -13.83 10.57
N GLU A 203 -9.52 -12.71 11.26
CA GLU A 203 -10.71 -12.32 12.02
C GLU A 203 -11.68 -11.59 11.08
N ALA A 204 -12.96 -11.99 11.11
CA ALA A 204 -13.99 -11.27 10.37
C ALA A 204 -14.15 -9.83 10.88
N GLN A 205 -14.61 -8.93 10.02
CA GLN A 205 -14.84 -7.51 10.33
C GLN A 205 -13.57 -6.73 10.69
N LYS A 206 -12.40 -7.28 10.43
CA LYS A 206 -11.11 -6.67 10.66
C LYS A 206 -10.42 -6.33 9.35
N TRP A 207 -9.84 -5.15 9.28
CA TRP A 207 -9.03 -4.72 8.15
C TRP A 207 -7.66 -5.39 8.17
N TYR A 208 -7.28 -5.90 7.00
CA TYR A 208 -5.95 -6.43 6.75
C TYR A 208 -5.37 -5.81 5.49
N HIS A 209 -4.10 -5.43 5.55
CA HIS A 209 -3.32 -5.14 4.36
C HIS A 209 -2.67 -6.41 3.88
N PHE A 210 -2.81 -6.70 2.59
CA PHE A 210 -2.10 -7.79 1.94
C PHE A 210 -1.24 -7.26 0.82
N ALA A 211 -0.13 -7.95 0.56
CA ALA A 211 0.65 -7.76 -0.64
C ALA A 211 1.20 -9.10 -1.15
N VAL A 212 1.27 -9.23 -2.46
CA VAL A 212 1.92 -10.35 -3.15
C VAL A 212 3.01 -9.76 -4.02
N SER A 213 4.25 -10.15 -3.80
CA SER A 213 5.38 -9.73 -4.64
C SER A 213 6.04 -10.92 -5.32
N TYR A 214 6.47 -10.73 -6.56
CA TYR A 214 7.17 -11.74 -7.36
C TYR A 214 8.45 -11.19 -7.96
N ASP A 215 9.47 -12.01 -7.95
CA ASP A 215 10.76 -11.76 -8.60
C ASP A 215 11.16 -12.98 -9.45
N ALA A 216 11.12 -12.83 -10.77
CA ALA A 216 11.51 -13.90 -11.70
C ALA A 216 12.99 -14.27 -11.60
N ALA A 217 13.87 -13.33 -11.23
CA ALA A 217 15.31 -13.62 -11.11
C ALA A 217 15.62 -14.66 -10.03
N SER A 218 14.80 -14.71 -8.98
CA SER A 218 14.89 -15.73 -7.94
C SER A 218 13.80 -16.81 -8.05
N GLY A 219 12.76 -16.60 -8.87
CA GLY A 219 11.56 -17.44 -8.93
C GLY A 219 10.74 -17.40 -7.63
N THR A 220 10.89 -16.35 -6.81
CA THR A 220 10.26 -16.27 -5.49
C THR A 220 9.03 -15.38 -5.50
N THR A 221 7.92 -15.91 -4.97
CA THR A 221 6.73 -15.13 -4.63
C THR A 221 6.62 -15.04 -3.11
N LEU A 222 6.38 -13.82 -2.60
CA LEU A 222 6.19 -13.56 -1.17
C LEU A 222 4.76 -13.06 -0.92
N LEU A 223 4.15 -13.56 0.15
CA LEU A 223 2.85 -13.08 0.64
C LEU A 223 3.07 -12.31 1.94
N TYR A 224 2.53 -11.12 1.98
CA TYR A 224 2.59 -10.22 3.14
C TYR A 224 1.20 -10.03 3.75
N GLN A 225 1.15 -9.99 5.07
CA GLN A 225 -0.01 -9.57 5.86
C GLN A 225 0.42 -8.46 6.82
N ASN A 226 -0.22 -7.30 6.73
CA ASN A 226 0.11 -6.11 7.53
C ASN A 226 1.61 -5.76 7.50
N GLY A 227 2.18 -5.79 6.30
CA GLY A 227 3.59 -5.47 6.07
C GLY A 227 4.61 -6.51 6.56
N THR A 228 4.17 -7.69 6.97
CA THR A 228 5.06 -8.79 7.40
C THR A 228 4.92 -9.96 6.44
N VAL A 229 6.05 -10.55 6.01
CA VAL A 229 6.04 -11.77 5.21
C VAL A 229 5.48 -12.92 6.04
N VAL A 230 4.43 -13.56 5.55
CA VAL A 230 3.76 -14.68 6.22
C VAL A 230 3.93 -16.00 5.46
N ALA A 231 4.21 -15.94 4.16
CA ALA A 231 4.44 -17.13 3.35
C ALA A 231 5.31 -16.81 2.14
N SER A 232 5.92 -17.85 1.57
CA SER A 232 6.71 -17.78 0.33
C SER A 232 6.46 -19.01 -0.54
N LEU A 233 6.58 -18.80 -1.86
CA LEU A 233 6.47 -19.84 -2.87
C LEU A 233 7.68 -19.73 -3.80
N SER A 234 8.32 -20.86 -4.10
CA SER A 234 9.37 -20.97 -5.10
C SER A 234 8.81 -21.56 -6.39
N SER A 235 9.17 -20.97 -7.50
CA SER A 235 8.79 -21.39 -8.86
C SER A 235 10.01 -21.39 -9.79
N SER A 236 9.79 -21.62 -11.07
CA SER A 236 10.87 -21.62 -12.07
C SER A 236 11.51 -20.24 -12.20
N ILE A 237 12.83 -20.19 -12.12
CA ILE A 237 13.63 -18.98 -12.31
C ILE A 237 13.49 -18.47 -13.74
N GLY A 238 13.37 -17.15 -13.91
CA GLY A 238 13.31 -16.49 -15.21
C GLY A 238 11.93 -16.48 -15.88
N GLN A 239 10.91 -17.07 -15.26
CA GLN A 239 9.56 -17.11 -15.82
C GLN A 239 8.81 -15.81 -15.48
N PRO A 240 8.42 -14.97 -16.46
CA PRO A 240 7.58 -13.81 -16.19
C PRO A 240 6.14 -14.23 -15.89
N MET A 241 5.43 -13.41 -15.12
CA MET A 241 3.97 -13.53 -14.98
C MET A 241 3.28 -12.84 -16.16
N ASN A 242 2.38 -13.55 -16.85
CA ASN A 242 1.58 -12.97 -17.92
C ASN A 242 0.29 -12.37 -17.33
N ILE A 243 0.08 -11.09 -17.57
CA ILE A 243 -1.13 -10.38 -17.19
C ILE A 243 -2.03 -10.27 -18.41
N ASP A 244 -3.15 -10.99 -18.39
CA ASP A 244 -4.13 -11.00 -19.48
C ASP A 244 -5.35 -10.15 -19.15
N GLN A 245 -5.71 -10.09 -17.90
CA GLN A 245 -6.90 -9.41 -17.39
C GLN A 245 -6.71 -9.02 -15.94
N PHE A 246 -7.60 -8.18 -15.45
CA PHE A 246 -7.72 -7.89 -14.01
C PHE A 246 -9.21 -7.94 -13.64
N GLN A 247 -9.58 -8.90 -12.81
CA GLN A 247 -10.94 -9.10 -12.34
C GLN A 247 -10.98 -9.09 -10.82
N MET A 248 -12.06 -8.56 -10.27
CA MET A 248 -12.31 -8.57 -8.84
C MET A 248 -13.67 -9.23 -8.55
N ILE A 249 -13.76 -9.94 -7.43
CA ILE A 249 -14.99 -10.64 -6.99
C ILE A 249 -15.52 -11.58 -8.10
N SER A 250 -14.68 -12.51 -8.54
CA SER A 250 -14.92 -13.30 -9.75
C SER A 250 -15.51 -14.70 -9.52
N SER A 251 -15.66 -15.16 -8.27
CA SER A 251 -16.02 -16.57 -8.00
C SER A 251 -17.52 -16.92 -8.09
N GLY A 252 -18.38 -15.93 -8.35
CA GLY A 252 -19.84 -16.14 -8.48
C GLY A 252 -20.60 -16.22 -7.14
N GLU A 253 -21.94 -16.21 -7.22
CA GLU A 253 -22.82 -16.12 -6.05
C GLU A 253 -22.66 -17.25 -5.06
N GLU A 254 -22.52 -18.45 -5.55
CA GLU A 254 -22.41 -19.65 -4.71
C GLU A 254 -21.19 -19.59 -3.80
N TYR A 255 -20.10 -19.03 -4.30
CA TYR A 255 -18.80 -18.99 -3.60
C TYR A 255 -18.53 -17.66 -2.91
N PHE A 256 -19.21 -16.58 -3.27
CA PHE A 256 -19.00 -15.26 -2.68
C PHE A 256 -20.27 -14.69 -2.02
N PRO A 257 -20.77 -15.32 -0.92
CA PRO A 257 -21.97 -14.85 -0.24
C PRO A 257 -21.71 -13.68 0.72
N ASP A 258 -20.47 -13.42 1.09
CA ASP A 258 -20.09 -12.37 2.05
C ASP A 258 -19.97 -10.99 1.38
N PHE A 259 -19.76 -9.97 2.18
CA PHE A 259 -19.30 -8.66 1.74
C PHE A 259 -17.78 -8.58 1.88
N CYS A 260 -17.11 -8.03 0.87
CA CYS A 260 -15.70 -7.65 0.94
C CYS A 260 -15.57 -6.15 0.72
N GLU A 261 -15.16 -5.44 1.76
CA GLU A 261 -14.77 -4.05 1.63
C GLU A 261 -13.31 -4.02 1.18
N MET A 262 -13.00 -3.29 0.12
CA MET A 262 -11.63 -3.20 -0.46
C MET A 262 -11.28 -1.76 -0.80
N CYS A 263 -10.02 -1.44 -0.67
CA CYS A 263 -9.48 -0.16 -1.13
C CYS A 263 -7.97 -0.22 -1.35
N GLN A 264 -7.44 0.84 -1.97
CA GLN A 264 -6.00 1.00 -2.17
C GLN A 264 -5.38 -0.16 -2.94
N VAL A 265 -6.05 -0.63 -3.99
CA VAL A 265 -5.52 -1.70 -4.86
C VAL A 265 -4.44 -1.11 -5.75
N ARG A 266 -3.23 -1.60 -5.61
CA ARG A 266 -2.03 -1.09 -6.30
C ARG A 266 -1.29 -2.23 -6.96
N PHE A 267 -1.05 -2.12 -8.25
CA PHE A 267 -0.29 -3.10 -9.01
C PHE A 267 0.99 -2.44 -9.55
N TRP A 268 2.12 -2.87 -9.06
CA TRP A 268 3.45 -2.37 -9.42
C TRP A 268 4.15 -3.32 -10.37
N LYS A 269 4.91 -2.77 -11.31
CA LYS A 269 5.79 -3.53 -12.24
C LYS A 269 7.16 -3.85 -11.64
N VAL A 270 7.30 -3.77 -10.35
CA VAL A 270 8.54 -4.01 -9.59
C VAL A 270 8.27 -4.82 -8.34
N THR A 271 9.27 -5.56 -7.88
CA THR A 271 9.25 -6.17 -6.55
C THR A 271 9.51 -5.10 -5.51
N ARG A 272 8.54 -4.85 -4.64
CA ARG A 272 8.68 -3.89 -3.53
C ARG A 272 9.23 -4.58 -2.29
N THR A 273 10.09 -3.88 -1.58
CA THR A 273 10.66 -4.37 -0.33
C THR A 273 9.66 -4.29 0.84
N VAL A 274 9.93 -5.05 1.91
CA VAL A 274 9.17 -4.97 3.17
C VAL A 274 9.06 -3.51 3.66
N ASN A 275 10.15 -2.74 3.57
CA ASN A 275 10.17 -1.35 4.02
C ASN A 275 9.28 -0.46 3.18
N GLN A 276 9.31 -0.61 1.86
CA GLN A 276 8.45 0.14 0.94
C GLN A 276 6.97 -0.15 1.21
N ILE A 277 6.60 -1.42 1.38
CA ILE A 277 5.23 -1.84 1.69
C ILE A 277 4.79 -1.26 3.05
N LYS A 278 5.58 -1.46 4.11
CA LYS A 278 5.25 -0.96 5.46
C LYS A 278 5.06 0.55 5.52
N LYS A 279 5.88 1.31 4.82
CA LYS A 279 5.85 2.77 4.86
C LYS A 279 4.68 3.37 4.08
N SER A 280 4.19 2.66 3.04
CA SER A 280 3.13 3.18 2.18
C SER A 280 1.75 2.59 2.43
N MET A 281 1.62 1.52 3.22
CA MET A 281 0.33 0.84 3.36
C MET A 281 -0.76 1.70 4.02
N TYR A 282 -0.39 2.71 4.82
CA TYR A 282 -1.33 3.61 5.51
C TYR A 282 -1.54 4.96 4.84
N THR A 283 -0.94 5.17 3.68
CA THR A 283 -1.00 6.44 2.95
C THR A 283 -1.35 6.21 1.49
N GLU A 284 -1.79 7.25 0.80
CA GLU A 284 -1.78 7.25 -0.66
C GLU A 284 -0.34 7.16 -1.17
N VAL A 285 -0.16 6.66 -2.40
CA VAL A 285 1.14 6.62 -3.07
C VAL A 285 1.15 7.60 -4.23
N ASP A 286 2.36 7.99 -4.65
CA ASP A 286 2.54 8.83 -5.84
C ASP A 286 2.05 8.06 -7.08
N TYR A 287 0.88 8.42 -7.58
CA TYR A 287 0.27 7.77 -8.73
C TYR A 287 0.93 8.15 -10.06
N THR A 288 1.89 9.06 -10.05
CA THR A 288 2.73 9.38 -11.22
C THR A 288 3.97 8.49 -11.33
N ASP A 289 4.20 7.58 -10.37
CA ASP A 289 5.33 6.63 -10.42
C ASP A 289 5.18 5.72 -11.63
N LYS A 290 6.18 5.71 -12.50
CA LYS A 290 6.21 4.92 -13.74
C LYS A 290 6.20 3.41 -13.52
N ASN A 291 6.52 2.96 -12.31
CA ASN A 291 6.46 1.55 -11.93
C ASN A 291 5.07 1.12 -11.48
N LEU A 292 4.15 2.05 -11.29
CA LEU A 292 2.77 1.76 -10.91
C LEU A 292 1.95 1.49 -12.17
N LEU A 293 1.50 0.24 -12.33
CA LEU A 293 0.71 -0.21 -13.46
C LEU A 293 -0.77 0.16 -13.32
N LEU A 294 -1.31 -0.03 -12.12
CA LEU A 294 -2.71 0.21 -11.75
C LEU A 294 -2.75 0.75 -10.33
N TYR A 295 -3.57 1.76 -10.10
CA TYR A 295 -3.92 2.20 -8.76
C TYR A 295 -5.39 2.59 -8.67
N LEU A 296 -6.15 1.77 -7.94
CA LEU A 296 -7.55 2.01 -7.62
C LEU A 296 -7.65 2.44 -6.14
N PRO A 297 -7.80 3.71 -5.83
CA PRO A 297 -8.12 4.17 -4.46
C PRO A 297 -9.44 3.60 -3.97
N MET A 298 -10.42 3.42 -4.87
CA MET A 298 -11.77 2.92 -4.62
C MET A 298 -12.54 3.83 -3.66
N ASN A 299 -12.55 5.12 -3.93
CA ASN A 299 -13.14 6.15 -3.07
C ASN A 299 -14.18 7.04 -3.80
N GLU A 300 -14.69 6.56 -4.92
CA GLU A 300 -15.61 7.29 -5.82
C GLU A 300 -16.93 7.67 -5.14
N GLY A 301 -17.38 6.86 -4.17
CA GLY A 301 -18.60 7.11 -3.42
C GLY A 301 -19.82 6.34 -3.94
N GLU A 302 -20.93 6.49 -3.22
CA GLU A 302 -22.16 5.75 -3.44
C GLU A 302 -22.68 5.90 -4.88
N GLY A 303 -23.07 4.77 -5.48
CA GLY A 303 -23.61 4.72 -6.83
C GLY A 303 -22.54 4.70 -7.94
N ALA A 304 -21.27 4.63 -7.62
CA ALA A 304 -20.22 4.50 -8.63
C ALA A 304 -20.40 3.19 -9.44
N THR A 305 -20.19 3.31 -10.73
CA THR A 305 -20.20 2.18 -11.69
C THR A 305 -18.82 1.92 -12.29
N ILE A 306 -17.88 2.79 -12.02
CA ILE A 306 -16.49 2.68 -12.47
C ILE A 306 -15.58 3.01 -11.28
N LEU A 307 -14.55 2.21 -11.10
CA LEU A 307 -13.43 2.49 -10.21
C LEU A 307 -12.27 3.00 -11.08
N HIS A 308 -11.83 4.22 -10.82
CA HIS A 308 -10.86 4.90 -11.67
C HIS A 308 -9.42 4.51 -11.35
N ASP A 309 -8.69 4.14 -12.39
CA ASP A 309 -7.24 4.01 -12.35
C ASP A 309 -6.61 5.41 -12.39
N VAL A 310 -6.16 5.89 -11.23
CA VAL A 310 -5.60 7.24 -11.09
C VAL A 310 -4.20 7.38 -11.68
N THR A 311 -3.57 6.29 -12.17
CA THR A 311 -2.25 6.35 -12.81
C THR A 311 -2.28 6.98 -14.20
N GLY A 312 -3.47 7.04 -14.83
CA GLY A 312 -3.62 7.46 -16.22
C GLY A 312 -3.23 6.40 -17.26
N ASN A 313 -2.96 5.15 -16.84
CA ASN A 313 -2.64 4.05 -17.76
C ASN A 313 -3.90 3.48 -18.46
N GLY A 314 -5.11 3.92 -18.08
CA GLY A 314 -6.36 3.53 -18.74
C GLY A 314 -6.90 2.17 -18.29
N HIS A 315 -6.60 1.73 -17.07
CA HIS A 315 -7.06 0.47 -16.51
C HIS A 315 -8.23 0.64 -15.54
N ASP A 316 -9.17 1.54 -15.88
CA ASP A 316 -10.41 1.68 -15.12
C ASP A 316 -11.10 0.32 -15.00
N VAL A 317 -11.77 0.10 -13.88
CA VAL A 317 -12.48 -1.15 -13.60
C VAL A 317 -13.98 -0.87 -13.60
N GLU A 318 -14.69 -1.49 -14.53
CA GLU A 318 -16.15 -1.41 -14.60
C GLU A 318 -16.79 -2.34 -13.58
N ILE A 319 -17.77 -1.82 -12.86
CA ILE A 319 -18.60 -2.61 -11.96
C ILE A 319 -19.71 -3.24 -12.78
N GLY A 320 -19.58 -4.53 -13.05
CA GLY A 320 -20.59 -5.32 -13.76
C GLY A 320 -21.81 -5.56 -12.88
N ASN A 321 -22.97 -5.40 -13.47
CA ASN A 321 -24.29 -5.55 -12.88
C ASN A 321 -24.89 -4.37 -12.13
N SER A 322 -26.18 -4.26 -12.32
CA SER A 322 -27.13 -3.22 -11.99
C SER A 322 -27.36 -2.92 -10.50
N ASN A 323 -26.56 -3.46 -9.60
CA ASN A 323 -26.68 -3.13 -8.19
C ASN A 323 -25.67 -2.04 -7.80
N PRO A 324 -26.12 -0.89 -7.36
CA PRO A 324 -25.23 0.16 -6.90
C PRO A 324 -24.36 -0.36 -5.75
N VAL A 325 -23.09 -0.02 -5.79
CA VAL A 325 -22.17 -0.33 -4.70
C VAL A 325 -22.49 0.56 -3.52
N SER A 326 -22.75 -0.04 -2.37
CA SER A 326 -22.83 0.70 -1.12
C SER A 326 -21.43 0.98 -0.58
N TYR A 327 -21.28 2.11 0.08
CA TYR A 327 -20.00 2.55 0.62
C TYR A 327 -20.05 2.64 2.15
N THR A 328 -18.92 2.37 2.77
CA THR A 328 -18.67 2.62 4.19
C THR A 328 -17.49 3.59 4.32
N HIS A 329 -17.24 4.09 5.52
CA HIS A 329 -16.10 4.96 5.77
C HIS A 329 -14.97 4.16 6.43
N LEU A 330 -13.76 4.35 5.93
CA LEU A 330 -12.53 3.82 6.50
C LEU A 330 -11.69 4.94 7.08
N THR A 331 -11.18 4.72 8.29
CA THR A 331 -10.02 5.43 8.81
C THR A 331 -8.99 4.37 9.16
N LEU A 332 -7.88 4.34 8.46
CA LEU A 332 -6.75 3.48 8.82
C LEU A 332 -5.99 4.09 10.00
N PRO A 333 -5.45 3.26 10.88
CA PRO A 333 -4.74 3.71 12.07
C PRO A 333 -3.48 4.51 11.77
#